data_b301b4b881d636b9b252a71d38471f9b
#
_entry.id   b301b4b881d636b9b252a71d38471f9b
#
_cell.length_a   1.000
_cell.length_b   1.000
_cell.length_c   1.000
_cell.angle_alpha   90.00
_cell.angle_beta   90.00
_cell.angle_gamma   90.00
#
_symmetry.space_group_name_H-M   'P 1'
#
loop_
_entity.id
_entity.type
_entity.pdbx_description
1 polymer ?
#
loop_
_entity_poly.entity_id
_entity_poly.type
_entity_poly.pdbx_seq_one_letter_code
_entity_poly.pdbx_strand_id
1 'polypeptide(L)'
;VLPYVPVIFAGVEGRTALPAADQLPQKTYLAYGSSITHGSLSLIQPDCYVFRNAQALGVDYLNLGFAGNALMEEEMANYLVSRRDWDFASVEMGINTAERVKEFPLEVFEERIDRFTAVLARDPRPVFATSFFGYLDEDTDRTDKMRRIVRRYAAERLIFTDGLQLLDDETLISADGTHPDARGQEQIAARWSRIMAETLANRTAR
;
A
#
# COMPACT_ATOMS: atom_id res chain seq x y z
N VAL A 1 2.25 -12.23 -12.88
CA VAL A 1 3.48 -12.72 -12.23
C VAL A 1 3.08 -13.23 -10.86
N LEU A 2 3.49 -14.45 -10.51
CA LEU A 2 3.24 -15.03 -9.21
C LEU A 2 4.21 -14.41 -8.19
N PRO A 3 3.74 -13.97 -7.01
CA PRO A 3 4.62 -13.51 -5.94
C PRO A 3 5.67 -14.60 -5.61
N TYR A 4 6.89 -14.19 -5.35
CA TYR A 4 8.01 -15.06 -4.95
C TYR A 4 8.47 -16.11 -5.97
N VAL A 5 7.96 -16.11 -7.19
CA VAL A 5 8.40 -17.03 -8.24
C VAL A 5 9.16 -16.25 -9.30
N PRO A 6 10.40 -16.59 -9.60
CA PRO A 6 11.13 -16.03 -10.74
C PRO A 6 10.37 -16.34 -12.04
N VAL A 7 10.13 -15.31 -12.83
CA VAL A 7 9.46 -15.45 -14.14
C VAL A 7 10.43 -14.98 -15.22
N ILE A 8 10.64 -15.84 -16.21
CA ILE A 8 11.42 -15.51 -17.40
C ILE A 8 10.46 -15.14 -18.52
N PHE A 9 10.53 -13.90 -18.99
CA PHE A 9 9.80 -13.48 -20.18
C PHE A 9 10.50 -14.03 -21.42
N ALA A 10 9.85 -14.97 -22.10
CA ALA A 10 10.42 -15.63 -23.27
C ALA A 10 10.07 -14.95 -24.60
N GLY A 11 9.13 -14.01 -24.60
CA GLY A 11 8.67 -13.29 -25.79
C GLY A 11 7.17 -13.32 -25.98
N VAL A 12 6.71 -12.68 -27.04
CA VAL A 12 5.31 -12.67 -27.49
C VAL A 12 5.28 -13.09 -28.95
N GLU A 13 4.43 -14.06 -29.27
CA GLU A 13 4.16 -14.47 -30.65
C GLU A 13 2.82 -13.86 -31.12
N GLY A 14 2.78 -13.34 -32.33
CA GLY A 14 1.57 -12.78 -32.92
C GLY A 14 1.78 -11.39 -33.55
N ARG A 15 0.68 -10.82 -34.05
CA ARG A 15 0.67 -9.43 -34.50
C ARG A 15 0.51 -8.53 -33.28
N THR A 16 1.60 -7.92 -32.84
CA THR A 16 1.62 -7.02 -31.70
C THR A 16 2.03 -5.61 -32.14
N ALA A 17 1.44 -4.61 -31.52
CA ALA A 17 1.82 -3.21 -31.63
C ALA A 17 1.85 -2.60 -30.24
N LEU A 18 2.63 -1.56 -30.05
CA LEU A 18 2.53 -0.75 -28.84
C LEU A 18 1.15 -0.08 -28.77
N PRO A 19 0.54 0.04 -27.59
CA PRO A 19 -0.73 0.75 -27.46
C PRO A 19 -0.55 2.22 -27.89
N ALA A 20 -1.57 2.77 -28.52
CA ALA A 20 -1.61 4.20 -28.81
C ALA A 20 -1.71 5.02 -27.51
N ALA A 21 -1.26 6.26 -27.54
CA ALA A 21 -1.21 7.11 -26.32
C ALA A 21 -2.58 7.33 -25.68
N ASP A 22 -3.65 7.33 -26.47
CA ASP A 22 -5.05 7.43 -26.01
C ASP A 22 -5.61 6.14 -25.38
N GLN A 23 -4.93 5.03 -25.56
CA GLN A 23 -5.25 3.73 -24.95
C GLN A 23 -4.55 3.53 -23.61
N LEU A 24 -3.61 4.41 -23.24
CA LEU A 24 -2.88 4.34 -21.97
C LEU A 24 -3.53 5.22 -20.91
N PRO A 25 -3.59 4.75 -19.65
CA PRO A 25 -3.96 5.61 -18.53
C PRO A 25 -3.07 6.86 -18.46
N GLN A 26 -3.68 8.01 -18.18
CA GLN A 26 -2.97 9.29 -18.13
C GLN A 26 -2.33 9.58 -16.78
N LYS A 27 -2.68 8.82 -15.75
CA LYS A 27 -2.15 8.96 -14.39
C LYS A 27 -1.59 7.65 -13.89
N THR A 28 -0.60 7.73 -13.03
CA THR A 28 0.04 6.57 -12.41
C THR A 28 -0.10 6.62 -10.90
N TYR A 29 -0.63 5.55 -10.35
CA TYR A 29 -0.72 5.28 -8.92
C TYR A 29 0.50 4.51 -8.43
N LEU A 30 1.19 4.99 -7.40
CA LEU A 30 2.28 4.27 -6.73
C LEU A 30 1.79 3.69 -5.41
N ALA A 31 2.05 2.42 -5.14
CA ALA A 31 1.75 1.79 -3.85
C ALA A 31 3.04 1.28 -3.20
N TYR A 32 3.30 1.72 -1.97
CA TYR A 32 4.35 1.19 -1.10
C TYR A 32 3.71 0.47 0.09
N GLY A 33 4.29 -0.65 0.50
CA GLY A 33 3.86 -1.40 1.66
C GLY A 33 4.47 -2.78 1.75
N SER A 34 3.85 -3.64 2.52
CA SER A 34 4.29 -4.99 2.87
C SER A 34 4.04 -6.03 1.78
N SER A 35 4.06 -7.28 2.19
CA SER A 35 3.58 -8.43 1.40
C SER A 35 2.12 -8.31 1.00
N ILE A 36 1.29 -7.65 1.80
CA ILE A 36 -0.14 -7.43 1.49
C ILE A 36 -0.25 -6.49 0.29
N THR A 37 0.52 -5.41 0.26
CA THR A 37 0.65 -4.51 -0.89
C THR A 37 1.22 -5.23 -2.11
N HIS A 38 2.23 -6.08 -1.93
CA HIS A 38 2.78 -6.92 -3.00
C HIS A 38 1.71 -7.82 -3.64
N GLY A 39 0.71 -8.26 -2.88
CA GLY A 39 -0.32 -9.20 -3.29
C GLY A 39 -0.02 -10.65 -2.91
N SER A 40 0.70 -10.87 -1.80
CA SER A 40 0.94 -12.20 -1.26
C SER A 40 -0.37 -12.92 -0.97
N LEU A 41 -0.42 -14.19 -1.31
CA LEU A 41 -1.59 -15.06 -1.23
C LEU A 41 -2.81 -14.63 -2.06
N SER A 42 -2.70 -13.58 -2.86
CA SER A 42 -3.62 -13.38 -3.99
C SER A 42 -3.43 -14.54 -4.97
N LEU A 43 -4.52 -15.08 -5.50
CA LEU A 43 -4.47 -16.20 -6.45
C LEU A 43 -3.70 -15.82 -7.72
N ILE A 44 -3.90 -14.61 -8.18
CA ILE A 44 -3.22 -14.00 -9.31
C ILE A 44 -2.96 -12.52 -9.03
N GLN A 45 -1.99 -11.91 -9.72
CA GLN A 45 -1.66 -10.49 -9.53
C GLN A 45 -2.85 -9.53 -9.63
N PRO A 46 -3.81 -9.70 -10.56
CA PRO A 46 -5.02 -8.89 -10.62
C PRO A 46 -5.93 -8.97 -9.38
N ASP A 47 -5.70 -9.89 -8.47
CA ASP A 47 -6.48 -9.99 -7.23
C ASP A 47 -5.91 -9.13 -6.09
N CYS A 48 -4.71 -8.57 -6.22
CA CYS A 48 -4.17 -7.68 -5.20
C CYS A 48 -4.90 -6.33 -5.18
N TYR A 49 -5.03 -5.75 -3.98
CA TYR A 49 -5.75 -4.49 -3.81
C TYR A 49 -5.16 -3.33 -4.63
N VAL A 50 -3.85 -3.34 -4.85
CA VAL A 50 -3.17 -2.30 -5.65
C VAL A 50 -3.66 -2.28 -7.09
N PHE A 51 -3.70 -3.46 -7.73
CA PHE A 51 -4.23 -3.58 -9.10
C PHE A 51 -5.71 -3.20 -9.16
N ARG A 52 -6.52 -3.69 -8.21
CA ARG A 52 -7.95 -3.38 -8.14
C ARG A 52 -8.22 -1.90 -7.92
N ASN A 53 -7.41 -1.23 -7.09
CA ASN A 53 -7.47 0.23 -6.92
C ASN A 53 -7.19 0.95 -8.25
N ALA A 54 -6.09 0.56 -8.93
CA ALA A 54 -5.74 1.16 -10.20
C ALA A 54 -6.84 0.99 -11.25
N GLN A 55 -7.42 -0.21 -11.34
CA GLN A 55 -8.54 -0.51 -12.23
C GLN A 55 -9.78 0.34 -11.90
N ALA A 56 -10.15 0.43 -10.62
CA ALA A 56 -11.30 1.21 -10.18
C ALA A 56 -11.15 2.72 -10.44
N LEU A 57 -9.90 3.22 -10.38
CA LEU A 57 -9.55 4.62 -10.61
C LEU A 57 -9.23 4.94 -12.09
N GLY A 58 -9.14 3.94 -12.95
CA GLY A 58 -8.80 4.11 -14.37
C GLY A 58 -7.38 4.62 -14.59
N VAL A 59 -6.41 4.19 -13.76
CA VAL A 59 -5.02 4.65 -13.77
C VAL A 59 -4.04 3.49 -13.97
N ASP A 60 -2.81 3.78 -14.39
CA ASP A 60 -1.69 2.84 -14.34
C ASP A 60 -1.14 2.74 -12.91
N TYR A 61 -0.32 1.74 -12.63
CA TYR A 61 0.20 1.54 -11.27
C TYR A 61 1.64 1.05 -11.21
N LEU A 62 2.31 1.45 -10.12
CA LEU A 62 3.62 0.98 -9.70
C LEU A 62 3.46 0.31 -8.34
N ASN A 63 3.57 -1.01 -8.29
CA ASN A 63 3.50 -1.75 -7.03
C ASN A 63 4.91 -1.93 -6.44
N LEU A 64 5.18 -1.20 -5.36
CA LEU A 64 6.37 -1.29 -4.54
C LEU A 64 6.04 -1.94 -3.18
N GLY A 65 5.37 -3.08 -3.20
CA GLY A 65 5.18 -3.93 -2.04
C GLY A 65 6.46 -4.74 -1.76
N PHE A 66 7.00 -4.59 -0.55
CA PHE A 66 8.21 -5.27 -0.08
C PHE A 66 7.84 -6.30 1.01
N ALA A 67 7.63 -7.53 0.58
CA ALA A 67 7.26 -8.63 1.47
C ALA A 67 8.29 -8.81 2.61
N GLY A 68 7.82 -8.67 3.85
CA GLY A 68 8.68 -8.77 5.04
C GLY A 68 9.60 -7.56 5.27
N ASN A 69 9.71 -6.60 4.33
CA ASN A 69 10.72 -5.55 4.35
C ASN A 69 10.20 -4.13 4.09
N ALA A 70 8.92 -3.88 4.29
CA ALA A 70 8.39 -2.51 4.35
C ALA A 70 8.62 -1.95 5.75
N LEU A 71 9.81 -1.42 6.00
CA LEU A 71 10.28 -1.03 7.33
C LEU A 71 10.29 0.48 7.56
N MET A 72 9.66 1.25 6.66
CA MET A 72 9.51 2.71 6.72
C MET A 72 10.86 3.44 6.89
N GLU A 73 11.87 3.04 6.13
CA GLU A 73 13.17 3.71 6.09
C GLU A 73 13.05 5.12 5.48
N GLU A 74 13.78 6.07 6.04
CA GLU A 74 13.83 7.45 5.51
C GLU A 74 14.37 7.48 4.07
N GLU A 75 15.32 6.60 3.76
CA GLU A 75 15.90 6.44 2.42
C GLU A 75 14.84 6.00 1.40
N MET A 76 13.93 5.11 1.81
CA MET A 76 12.81 4.70 0.97
C MET A 76 11.85 5.87 0.73
N ALA A 77 11.50 6.65 1.75
CA ALA A 77 10.68 7.84 1.56
C ALA A 77 11.35 8.84 0.61
N ASN A 78 12.65 9.09 0.75
CA ASN A 78 13.42 9.94 -0.16
C ASN A 78 13.42 9.39 -1.59
N TYR A 79 13.55 8.07 -1.76
CA TYR A 79 13.42 7.44 -3.08
C TYR A 79 12.03 7.67 -3.69
N LEU A 80 10.96 7.46 -2.92
CA LEU A 80 9.59 7.65 -3.41
C LEU A 80 9.35 9.08 -3.90
N VAL A 81 9.73 10.09 -3.12
CA VAL A 81 9.55 11.50 -3.49
C VAL A 81 10.48 11.96 -4.61
N SER A 82 11.63 11.31 -4.81
CA SER A 82 12.55 11.61 -5.90
C SER A 82 12.03 11.16 -7.28
N ARG A 83 11.15 10.16 -7.31
CA ARG A 83 10.56 9.64 -8.56
C ARG A 83 9.62 10.65 -9.19
N ARG A 84 9.57 10.66 -10.52
CA ARG A 84 8.74 11.59 -11.32
C ARG A 84 7.67 10.87 -12.14
N ASP A 85 7.52 9.57 -11.96
CA ASP A 85 6.69 8.68 -12.76
C ASP A 85 5.41 8.22 -12.03
N TRP A 86 4.93 8.99 -11.06
CA TRP A 86 3.65 8.78 -10.40
C TRP A 86 2.94 10.11 -10.10
N ASP A 87 1.61 10.07 -9.99
CA ASP A 87 0.75 11.25 -9.75
C ASP A 87 0.19 11.29 -8.34
N PHE A 88 -0.06 10.15 -7.74
CA PHE A 88 -0.46 9.99 -6.34
C PHE A 88 -0.01 8.64 -5.81
N ALA A 89 0.11 8.51 -4.51
CA ALA A 89 0.62 7.30 -3.88
C ALA A 89 -0.26 6.82 -2.73
N SER A 90 -0.13 5.51 -2.40
CA SER A 90 -0.53 4.98 -1.10
C SER A 90 0.65 4.35 -0.37
N VAL A 91 0.63 4.44 0.97
CA VAL A 91 1.61 3.81 1.84
C VAL A 91 0.91 3.03 2.96
N GLU A 92 1.19 1.73 3.04
CA GLU A 92 0.74 0.85 4.12
C GLU A 92 1.91 0.62 5.07
N MET A 93 1.70 0.88 6.38
CA MET A 93 2.78 1.00 7.35
C MET A 93 2.55 0.14 8.59
N GLY A 94 3.56 -0.66 8.95
CA GLY A 94 3.71 -1.22 10.27
C GLY A 94 3.73 -2.74 10.39
N ILE A 95 3.01 -3.50 9.54
CA ILE A 95 2.86 -4.96 9.72
C ILE A 95 4.21 -5.70 9.80
N ASN A 96 5.19 -5.34 8.97
CA ASN A 96 6.49 -6.01 8.96
C ASN A 96 7.35 -5.72 10.20
N THR A 97 6.94 -4.81 11.06
CA THR A 97 7.61 -4.47 12.33
C THR A 97 6.81 -4.91 13.55
N ALA A 98 5.54 -5.28 13.39
CA ALA A 98 4.64 -5.59 14.51
C ALA A 98 5.17 -6.71 15.41
N GLU A 99 5.63 -7.81 14.83
CA GLU A 99 6.15 -8.97 15.57
C GLU A 99 7.65 -8.92 15.85
N ARG A 100 8.37 -7.96 15.27
CA ARG A 100 9.81 -7.79 15.46
C ARG A 100 10.13 -6.92 16.68
N VAL A 101 9.61 -7.28 17.85
CA VAL A 101 9.65 -6.47 19.07
C VAL A 101 11.07 -6.04 19.46
N LYS A 102 12.07 -6.94 19.32
CA LYS A 102 13.48 -6.66 19.69
C LYS A 102 14.15 -5.69 18.73
N GLU A 103 13.83 -5.80 17.45
CA GLU A 103 14.42 -4.96 16.38
C GLU A 103 13.71 -3.61 16.29
N PHE A 104 12.39 -3.61 16.54
CA PHE A 104 11.54 -2.43 16.50
C PHE A 104 10.77 -2.24 17.81
N PRO A 105 11.43 -1.89 18.93
CA PRO A 105 10.72 -1.37 20.09
C PRO A 105 9.89 -0.16 19.69
N LEU A 106 8.86 0.19 20.46
CA LEU A 106 7.89 1.23 20.07
C LEU A 106 8.55 2.58 19.76
N GLU A 107 9.62 2.91 20.48
CA GLU A 107 10.36 4.16 20.28
C GLU A 107 11.06 4.20 18.91
N VAL A 108 11.66 3.09 18.49
CA VAL A 108 12.29 2.95 17.18
C VAL A 108 11.25 2.96 16.07
N PHE A 109 10.12 2.30 16.29
CA PHE A 109 9.00 2.33 15.36
C PHE A 109 8.45 3.76 15.20
N GLU A 110 8.23 4.48 16.32
CA GLU A 110 7.74 5.86 16.31
C GLU A 110 8.69 6.79 15.54
N GLU A 111 10.00 6.71 15.80
CA GLU A 111 11.01 7.50 15.09
C GLU A 111 10.97 7.23 13.58
N ARG A 112 10.81 5.97 13.16
CA ARG A 112 10.71 5.62 11.74
C ARG A 112 9.47 6.21 11.10
N ILE A 113 8.30 6.07 11.74
CA ILE A 113 7.04 6.65 11.23
C ILE A 113 7.14 8.16 11.13
N ASP A 114 7.71 8.83 12.15
CA ASP A 114 7.90 10.28 12.13
C ASP A 114 8.74 10.73 10.92
N ARG A 115 9.94 10.16 10.75
CA ARG A 115 10.86 10.51 9.65
C ARG A 115 10.28 10.18 8.29
N PHE A 116 9.73 8.99 8.12
CA PHE A 116 9.14 8.53 6.88
C PHE A 116 8.00 9.44 6.40
N THR A 117 7.05 9.74 7.30
CA THR A 117 5.91 10.61 6.97
C THR A 117 6.32 12.06 6.77
N ALA A 118 7.33 12.55 7.51
CA ALA A 118 7.85 13.90 7.33
C ALA A 118 8.50 14.11 5.95
N VAL A 119 9.18 13.10 5.41
CA VAL A 119 9.73 13.17 4.06
C VAL A 119 8.62 13.16 3.02
N LEU A 120 7.64 12.23 3.14
CA LEU A 120 6.52 12.13 2.21
C LEU A 120 5.69 13.41 2.16
N ALA A 121 5.51 14.09 3.30
CA ALA A 121 4.75 15.33 3.39
C ALA A 121 5.38 16.52 2.64
N ARG A 122 6.64 16.43 2.24
CA ARG A 122 7.32 17.47 1.43
C ARG A 122 6.89 17.42 -0.04
N ASP A 123 6.31 16.30 -0.47
CA ASP A 123 5.83 16.13 -1.84
C ASP A 123 4.43 16.76 -1.98
N PRO A 124 4.20 17.60 -2.99
CA PRO A 124 2.89 18.21 -3.21
C PRO A 124 1.83 17.24 -3.74
N ARG A 125 2.26 16.09 -4.26
CA ARG A 125 1.35 15.06 -4.78
C ARG A 125 0.59 14.39 -3.63
N PRO A 126 -0.67 13.94 -3.86
CA PRO A 126 -1.43 13.26 -2.84
C PRO A 126 -0.77 11.94 -2.40
N VAL A 127 -0.56 11.78 -1.10
CA VAL A 127 -0.12 10.52 -0.48
C VAL A 127 -1.19 10.05 0.50
N PHE A 128 -1.81 8.93 0.18
CA PHE A 128 -2.76 8.23 1.03
C PHE A 128 -2.01 7.29 1.97
N ALA A 129 -2.22 7.42 3.24
CA ALA A 129 -1.54 6.63 4.26
C ALA A 129 -2.52 5.75 5.02
N THR A 130 -2.10 4.53 5.33
CA THR A 130 -2.85 3.66 6.23
C THR A 130 -1.92 3.00 7.26
N SER A 131 -2.45 2.71 8.46
CA SER A 131 -1.86 1.73 9.34
C SER A 131 -2.06 0.32 8.75
N PHE A 132 -1.40 -0.67 9.31
CA PHE A 132 -1.61 -2.06 8.86
C PHE A 132 -3.04 -2.54 9.14
N PHE A 133 -3.50 -3.45 8.31
CA PHE A 133 -4.82 -4.08 8.36
C PHE A 133 -4.96 -5.01 9.56
N GLY A 134 -6.18 -5.47 9.87
CA GLY A 134 -6.40 -6.52 10.85
C GLY A 134 -5.79 -7.86 10.40
N TYR A 135 -5.34 -8.67 11.35
CA TYR A 135 -4.82 -10.01 11.15
C TYR A 135 -5.07 -10.87 12.39
N LEU A 136 -4.93 -12.20 12.27
CA LEU A 136 -5.13 -13.12 13.39
C LEU A 136 -3.90 -13.12 14.34
N ASP A 137 -4.12 -13.56 15.58
CA ASP A 137 -3.07 -13.71 16.61
C ASP A 137 -2.26 -12.43 16.91
N GLU A 138 -2.87 -11.28 16.69
CA GLU A 138 -2.23 -9.98 16.90
C GLU A 138 -2.06 -9.70 18.41
N ASP A 139 -0.87 -9.25 18.82
CA ASP A 139 -0.67 -8.64 20.14
C ASP A 139 -1.38 -7.27 20.14
N THR A 140 -2.65 -7.28 20.55
CA THR A 140 -3.52 -6.11 20.47
C THR A 140 -3.02 -4.91 21.27
N ASP A 141 -2.35 -5.11 22.44
CA ASP A 141 -1.78 -3.99 23.21
C ASP A 141 -0.67 -3.27 22.42
N ARG A 142 0.21 -4.04 21.80
CA ARG A 142 1.31 -3.51 20.99
C ARG A 142 0.79 -2.90 19.69
N THR A 143 -0.03 -3.63 18.95
CA THR A 143 -0.49 -3.20 17.63
C THR A 143 -1.40 -1.98 17.71
N ASP A 144 -2.21 -1.85 18.77
CA ASP A 144 -2.98 -0.65 19.04
C ASP A 144 -2.09 0.58 19.31
N LYS A 145 -0.99 0.39 20.06
CA LYS A 145 -0.01 1.48 20.24
C LYS A 145 0.63 1.87 18.91
N MET A 146 1.00 0.89 18.08
CA MET A 146 1.58 1.13 16.77
C MET A 146 0.60 1.84 15.82
N ARG A 147 -0.68 1.42 15.77
CA ARG A 147 -1.72 2.11 14.97
C ARG A 147 -1.93 3.55 15.45
N ARG A 148 -1.90 3.81 16.76
CA ARG A 148 -1.96 5.18 17.30
C ARG A 148 -0.76 6.03 16.89
N ILE A 149 0.44 5.46 16.87
CA ILE A 149 1.65 6.14 16.38
C ILE A 149 1.48 6.50 14.91
N VAL A 150 1.11 5.53 14.05
CA VAL A 150 0.88 5.82 12.62
C VAL A 150 -0.18 6.90 12.43
N ARG A 151 -1.32 6.78 13.11
CA ARG A 151 -2.39 7.79 13.05
C ARG A 151 -1.88 9.18 13.43
N ARG A 152 -1.13 9.29 14.54
CA ARG A 152 -0.64 10.58 15.05
C ARG A 152 0.16 11.35 14.01
N TYR A 153 1.10 10.69 13.35
CA TYR A 153 1.96 11.35 12.38
C TYR A 153 1.35 11.44 10.97
N ALA A 154 0.69 10.38 10.51
CA ALA A 154 0.14 10.35 9.18
C ALA A 154 -1.12 11.22 9.02
N ALA A 155 -2.00 11.28 10.02
CA ALA A 155 -3.21 12.11 9.92
C ALA A 155 -2.91 13.62 9.94
N GLU A 156 -1.77 14.03 10.51
CA GLU A 156 -1.33 15.43 10.50
C GLU A 156 -0.70 15.82 9.15
N ARG A 157 -0.07 14.87 8.46
CA ARG A 157 0.84 15.14 7.33
C ARG A 157 0.34 14.64 5.98
N LEU A 158 -0.46 13.59 5.99
CA LEU A 158 -0.88 12.84 4.79
C LEU A 158 -2.39 12.65 4.80
N ILE A 159 -2.93 11.99 3.76
CA ILE A 159 -4.36 11.64 3.69
C ILE A 159 -4.53 10.28 4.38
N PHE A 160 -4.84 10.29 5.68
CA PHE A 160 -4.84 9.08 6.50
C PHE A 160 -6.21 8.38 6.52
N THR A 161 -6.16 7.05 6.41
CA THR A 161 -7.27 6.12 6.68
C THR A 161 -6.77 5.02 7.60
N ASP A 162 -7.50 4.68 8.66
CA ASP A 162 -7.13 3.58 9.54
C ASP A 162 -7.22 2.23 8.82
N GLY A 163 -6.21 1.37 8.98
CA GLY A 163 -6.17 0.06 8.33
C GLY A 163 -7.35 -0.84 8.72
N LEU A 164 -7.83 -0.74 9.98
CA LEU A 164 -9.02 -1.48 10.42
C LEU A 164 -10.31 -1.01 9.73
N GLN A 165 -10.37 0.24 9.24
CA GLN A 165 -11.50 0.69 8.41
C GLN A 165 -11.47 0.08 7.01
N LEU A 166 -10.30 -0.37 6.57
CA LEU A 166 -10.14 -1.01 5.26
C LEU A 166 -10.34 -2.52 5.35
N LEU A 167 -9.79 -3.17 6.39
CA LEU A 167 -9.97 -4.60 6.66
C LEU A 167 -9.85 -4.86 8.16
N ASP A 168 -10.96 -5.32 8.76
CA ASP A 168 -11.11 -5.72 10.17
C ASP A 168 -11.82 -7.07 10.35
N ASP A 169 -12.18 -7.73 9.25
CA ASP A 169 -12.91 -8.99 9.24
C ASP A 169 -11.94 -10.19 9.18
N GLU A 170 -11.82 -10.90 10.27
CA GLU A 170 -10.96 -12.07 10.42
C GLU A 170 -11.30 -13.22 9.45
N THR A 171 -12.57 -13.30 8.99
CA THR A 171 -12.99 -14.32 8.01
C THR A 171 -12.44 -14.09 6.60
N LEU A 172 -11.79 -12.95 6.38
CA LEU A 172 -11.16 -12.55 5.13
C LEU A 172 -9.62 -12.67 5.18
N ILE A 173 -9.10 -13.21 6.29
CA ILE A 173 -7.69 -13.54 6.46
C ILE A 173 -7.45 -14.98 6.03
N SER A 174 -6.38 -15.19 5.28
CA SER A 174 -5.99 -16.53 4.81
C SER A 174 -5.47 -17.42 5.94
N ALA A 175 -5.27 -18.70 5.65
CA ALA A 175 -4.87 -19.71 6.64
C ALA A 175 -3.54 -19.45 7.34
N ASP A 176 -2.72 -18.49 6.85
CA ASP A 176 -1.49 -18.10 7.52
C ASP A 176 -1.68 -17.08 8.65
N GLY A 177 -2.91 -16.63 8.86
CA GLY A 177 -3.28 -15.71 9.94
C GLY A 177 -2.88 -14.25 9.71
N THR A 178 -2.19 -13.92 8.62
CA THR A 178 -1.63 -12.58 8.40
C THR A 178 -2.12 -11.92 7.11
N HIS A 179 -2.15 -12.66 6.02
CA HIS A 179 -2.46 -12.09 4.72
C HIS A 179 -3.95 -12.17 4.40
N PRO A 180 -4.55 -11.10 3.87
CA PRO A 180 -5.90 -11.18 3.33
C PRO A 180 -6.03 -12.23 2.22
N ASP A 181 -7.13 -12.96 2.22
CA ASP A 181 -7.52 -13.79 1.08
C ASP A 181 -7.97 -12.89 -0.11
N ALA A 182 -8.37 -13.48 -1.24
CA ALA A 182 -8.80 -12.72 -2.41
C ALA A 182 -9.99 -11.78 -2.11
N ARG A 183 -10.90 -12.16 -1.20
CA ARG A 183 -12.05 -11.33 -0.78
C ARG A 183 -11.58 -10.20 0.14
N GLY A 184 -10.61 -10.45 1.00
CA GLY A 184 -9.98 -9.43 1.85
C GLY A 184 -9.26 -8.37 0.99
N GLN A 185 -8.52 -8.79 -0.02
CA GLN A 185 -7.90 -7.89 -0.99
C GLN A 185 -8.96 -7.04 -1.75
N GLU A 186 -10.07 -7.66 -2.13
CA GLU A 186 -11.19 -6.98 -2.77
C GLU A 186 -11.85 -5.95 -1.85
N GLN A 187 -12.06 -6.29 -0.58
CA GLN A 187 -12.63 -5.38 0.41
C GLN A 187 -11.73 -4.16 0.63
N ILE A 188 -10.42 -4.37 0.81
CA ILE A 188 -9.45 -3.27 0.93
C ILE A 188 -9.57 -2.35 -0.30
N ALA A 189 -9.57 -2.95 -1.49
CA ALA A 189 -9.64 -2.19 -2.73
C ALA A 189 -10.95 -1.39 -2.85
N ALA A 190 -12.10 -2.01 -2.60
CA ALA A 190 -13.40 -1.36 -2.70
C ALA A 190 -13.54 -0.17 -1.75
N ARG A 191 -13.04 -0.31 -0.52
CA ARG A 191 -13.08 0.75 0.48
C ARG A 191 -12.07 1.88 0.17
N TRP A 192 -10.83 1.51 -0.17
CA TRP A 192 -9.76 2.50 -0.34
C TRP A 192 -9.85 3.25 -1.67
N SER A 193 -10.18 2.56 -2.78
CA SER A 193 -10.37 3.24 -4.08
C SER A 193 -11.47 4.29 -4.03
N ARG A 194 -12.56 4.04 -3.30
CA ARG A 194 -13.63 5.03 -3.11
C ARG A 194 -13.12 6.27 -2.39
N ILE A 195 -12.38 6.10 -1.28
CA ILE A 195 -11.78 7.21 -0.52
C ILE A 195 -10.82 8.00 -1.40
N MET A 196 -9.98 7.30 -2.17
CA MET A 196 -9.05 7.93 -3.11
C MET A 196 -9.80 8.72 -4.19
N ALA A 197 -10.81 8.13 -4.83
CA ALA A 197 -11.58 8.79 -5.89
C ALA A 197 -12.25 10.09 -5.39
N GLU A 198 -12.94 10.03 -4.25
CA GLU A 198 -13.60 11.19 -3.64
C GLU A 198 -12.60 12.31 -3.30
N THR A 199 -11.46 11.92 -2.74
CA THR A 199 -10.41 12.89 -2.35
C THR A 199 -9.76 13.54 -3.57
N LEU A 200 -9.42 12.75 -4.59
CA LEU A 200 -8.78 13.25 -5.81
C LEU A 200 -9.72 14.17 -6.60
N ALA A 201 -11.01 13.83 -6.71
CA ALA A 201 -12.01 14.69 -7.35
C ALA A 201 -12.14 16.06 -6.66
N ASN A 202 -12.17 16.07 -5.32
CA ASN A 202 -12.25 17.30 -4.52
C ASN A 202 -11.00 18.19 -4.64
N ARG A 203 -9.83 17.61 -4.93
CA ARG A 203 -8.58 18.37 -5.15
C ARG A 203 -8.50 18.98 -6.55
N THR A 204 -9.11 18.36 -7.55
CA THR A 204 -9.15 18.88 -8.92
C THR A 204 -10.16 20.02 -9.10
N ALA A 205 -11.16 20.10 -8.20
CA ALA A 205 -12.21 21.13 -8.23
C ALA A 205 -11.81 22.46 -7.55
N ARG A 206 -10.63 22.50 -6.93
CA ARG A 206 -10.06 23.70 -6.27
C ARG A 206 -8.95 24.32 -7.11
#